data_f2872981635929f1aaea487c10753ecb
#
_entry.id   f2872981635929f1aaea487c10753ecb
#
_cell.length_a   1.000
_cell.length_b   1.000
_cell.length_c   1.000
_cell.angle_alpha   90.00
_cell.angle_beta   90.00
_cell.angle_gamma   90.00
#
_symmetry.space_group_name_H-M   'P 1'
#
loop_
_entity.id
_entity.type
_entity.pdbx_description
1 polymer ?
#
loop_
_entity_poly.entity_id
_entity_poly.type
_entity_poly.pdbx_seq_one_letter_code
_entity_poly.pdbx_strand_id
1 'polypeptide(L)'
;MVEYTSSGDFADGDIVQFAMDLDNKAIYIGRNGTFLTRTGSSGGDPTSGSSKTGAITTNTNIMDGSPMTAYTGISIGGGGSADHEMSFNFGNPPFSISSGNTDANGFGNFEHAPPTGYLAWCSKNLAESG
;
A
#
# COMPACT_ATOMS: atom_id res chain seq x y z
N MET A 1 5.31 15.82 -3.99
CA MET A 1 4.09 15.03 -4.23
C MET A 1 4.48 13.84 -5.10
N VAL A 2 4.10 12.65 -4.69
CA VAL A 2 4.27 11.44 -5.52
C VAL A 2 2.91 11.16 -6.11
N GLU A 3 2.82 11.16 -7.40
CA GLU A 3 1.60 10.87 -8.13
C GLU A 3 1.76 9.52 -8.82
N TYR A 4 0.81 8.66 -8.60
CA TYR A 4 0.66 7.40 -9.31
C TYR A 4 -0.46 7.57 -10.33
N THR A 5 -0.13 7.46 -11.59
CA THR A 5 -1.11 7.45 -12.67
C THR A 5 -1.19 6.04 -13.24
N SER A 6 -2.27 5.33 -12.96
CA SER A 6 -2.50 4.03 -13.58
C SER A 6 -3.17 4.23 -14.94
N SER A 7 -2.84 3.36 -15.88
CA SER A 7 -3.52 3.28 -17.17
C SER A 7 -4.86 2.51 -17.11
N GLY A 8 -5.24 2.05 -15.93
CA GLY A 8 -6.49 1.34 -15.67
C GLY A 8 -7.24 1.98 -14.51
N ASP A 9 -8.50 2.23 -14.69
CA ASP A 9 -9.38 2.76 -13.65
C ASP A 9 -9.50 1.77 -12.50
N PHE A 10 -9.54 2.26 -11.27
CA PHE A 10 -9.96 1.47 -10.13
C PHE A 10 -11.47 1.24 -10.23
N ALA A 11 -11.89 0.03 -9.95
CA ALA A 11 -13.28 -0.37 -9.96
C ALA A 11 -13.82 -0.49 -8.53
N ASP A 12 -15.11 -0.51 -8.41
CA ASP A 12 -15.80 -0.80 -7.15
C ASP A 12 -15.37 -2.17 -6.61
N GLY A 13 -14.98 -2.21 -5.34
CA GLY A 13 -14.48 -3.42 -4.70
C GLY A 13 -12.99 -3.70 -4.90
N ASP A 14 -12.25 -2.88 -5.66
CA ASP A 14 -10.81 -3.04 -5.75
C ASP A 14 -10.12 -2.77 -4.40
N ILE A 15 -9.15 -3.62 -4.08
CA ILE A 15 -8.30 -3.47 -2.91
C ILE A 15 -6.96 -2.88 -3.34
N VAL A 16 -6.69 -1.67 -2.84
CA VAL A 16 -5.41 -0.99 -3.08
C VAL A 16 -4.46 -1.29 -1.93
N GLN A 17 -3.27 -1.74 -2.27
CA GLN A 17 -2.22 -2.11 -1.31
C GLN A 17 -1.08 -1.10 -1.37
N PHE A 18 -0.52 -0.80 -0.20
CA PHE A 18 0.69 0.01 -0.07
C PHE A 18 1.75 -0.78 0.67
N ALA A 19 2.98 -0.73 0.17
CA ALA A 19 4.15 -1.24 0.87
C ALA A 19 5.24 -0.17 0.89
N MET A 20 5.84 0.03 2.06
CA MET A 20 6.93 0.99 2.25
C MET A 20 8.19 0.25 2.68
N ASP A 21 9.24 0.39 1.91
CA ASP A 21 10.58 -0.06 2.25
C ASP A 21 11.38 1.14 2.75
N LEU A 22 11.50 1.26 4.06
CA LEU A 22 12.17 2.38 4.70
C LEU A 22 13.68 2.28 4.54
N ASP A 23 14.25 1.09 4.50
CA ASP A 23 15.68 0.86 4.35
C ASP A 23 16.16 1.28 2.97
N ASN A 24 15.43 0.91 1.93
CA ASN A 24 15.74 1.27 0.56
C ASN A 24 15.03 2.55 0.10
N LYS A 25 14.18 3.16 0.94
CA LYS A 25 13.45 4.39 0.60
C LYS A 25 12.61 4.24 -0.66
N ALA A 26 11.75 3.23 -0.67
CA ALA A 26 10.89 2.90 -1.78
C ALA A 26 9.43 2.71 -1.33
N ILE A 27 8.49 3.15 -2.15
CA ILE A 27 7.06 2.94 -1.94
C ILE A 27 6.51 2.19 -3.14
N TYR A 28 5.64 1.24 -2.87
CA TYR A 28 4.98 0.40 -3.86
C TYR A 28 3.47 0.49 -3.72
N ILE A 29 2.77 0.38 -4.84
CA ILE A 29 1.32 0.23 -4.90
C ILE A 29 0.98 -1.11 -5.51
N GLY A 30 -0.01 -1.79 -4.95
CA GLY A 30 -0.62 -2.98 -5.51
C GLY A 30 -2.12 -2.81 -5.70
N ARG A 31 -2.70 -3.67 -6.52
CA ARG A 31 -4.14 -3.81 -6.71
C ARG A 31 -4.50 -5.30 -6.71
N ASN A 32 -5.47 -5.66 -5.89
CA ASN A 32 -5.99 -7.03 -5.80
C ASN A 32 -4.90 -8.11 -5.69
N GLY A 33 -3.93 -7.88 -4.81
CA GLY A 33 -2.84 -8.82 -4.53
C GLY A 33 -1.64 -8.72 -5.49
N THR A 34 -1.69 -7.88 -6.51
CA THR A 34 -0.61 -7.73 -7.48
C THR A 34 0.04 -6.37 -7.35
N PHE A 35 1.35 -6.33 -7.06
CA PHE A 35 2.09 -5.07 -7.07
C PHE A 35 2.34 -4.59 -8.50
N LEU A 36 2.20 -3.30 -8.68
CA LEU A 36 2.22 -2.65 -9.98
C LEU A 36 3.53 -1.88 -10.17
N THR A 37 3.90 -1.70 -11.42
CA THR A 37 4.95 -0.75 -11.79
C THR A 37 4.41 0.68 -11.74
N ARG A 38 5.29 1.65 -11.83
CA ARG A 38 4.91 3.07 -11.89
C ARG A 38 3.93 3.40 -13.01
N THR A 39 3.91 2.62 -14.08
CA THR A 39 3.02 2.80 -15.23
C THR A 39 1.70 2.04 -15.11
N GLY A 40 1.45 1.37 -13.98
CA GLY A 40 0.21 0.65 -13.73
C GLY A 40 0.17 -0.79 -14.25
N SER A 41 1.23 -1.27 -14.88
CA SER A 41 1.34 -2.67 -15.30
C SER A 41 1.78 -3.55 -14.10
N SER A 42 1.48 -4.84 -14.14
CA SER A 42 2.03 -5.81 -13.18
C SER A 42 3.57 -5.85 -13.25
N GLY A 43 4.21 -6.24 -12.15
CA GLY A 43 5.67 -6.41 -12.09
C GLY A 43 6.37 -5.54 -11.05
N GLY A 44 5.60 -4.89 -10.14
CA GLY A 44 6.18 -4.33 -8.93
C GLY A 44 6.61 -5.45 -7.98
N ASP A 45 7.77 -5.27 -7.36
CA ASP A 45 8.32 -6.23 -6.40
C ASP A 45 8.84 -5.51 -5.15
N PRO A 46 8.02 -5.41 -4.10
CA PRO A 46 8.43 -4.82 -2.83
C PRO A 46 9.63 -5.51 -2.19
N THR A 47 9.88 -6.79 -2.51
CA THR A 47 10.97 -7.57 -1.93
C THR A 47 12.29 -7.43 -2.68
N SER A 48 12.33 -6.62 -3.74
CA SER A 48 13.51 -6.43 -4.60
C SER A 48 14.66 -5.63 -3.96
N GLY A 49 14.50 -5.15 -2.73
CA GLY A 49 15.52 -4.43 -1.99
C GLY A 49 16.05 -3.20 -2.73
N SER A 50 17.37 -3.09 -2.83
CA SER A 50 18.03 -1.94 -3.48
C SER A 50 17.69 -1.79 -4.97
N SER A 51 17.20 -2.83 -5.64
CA SER A 51 16.75 -2.76 -7.04
C SER A 51 15.47 -1.95 -7.21
N LYS A 52 14.63 -1.87 -6.17
CA LYS A 52 13.40 -1.07 -6.14
C LYS A 52 12.48 -1.30 -7.34
N THR A 53 12.36 -2.56 -7.75
CA THR A 53 11.65 -2.95 -8.97
C THR A 53 10.18 -2.53 -8.91
N GLY A 54 9.77 -1.65 -9.80
CA GLY A 54 8.40 -1.13 -9.87
C GLY A 54 8.01 -0.13 -8.78
N ALA A 55 8.94 0.34 -7.95
CA ALA A 55 8.64 1.36 -6.96
C ALA A 55 8.04 2.61 -7.61
N ILE A 56 6.97 3.13 -7.04
CA ILE A 56 6.31 4.36 -7.52
C ILE A 56 7.10 5.60 -7.15
N THR A 57 7.87 5.53 -6.08
CA THR A 57 8.85 6.55 -5.70
C THR A 57 10.09 5.92 -5.10
N THR A 58 11.22 6.57 -5.41
CA THR A 58 12.53 6.29 -4.85
C THR A 58 13.16 7.57 -4.31
N ASN A 59 12.32 8.55 -3.99
CA ASN A 59 12.77 9.87 -3.53
C ASN A 59 13.26 9.76 -2.08
N THR A 60 14.53 10.02 -1.88
CA THR A 60 15.18 9.96 -0.56
C THR A 60 14.65 10.98 0.43
N ASN A 61 14.03 12.07 -0.04
CA ASN A 61 13.49 13.11 0.82
C ASN A 61 12.16 12.74 1.48
N ILE A 62 11.49 11.67 1.00
CA ILE A 62 10.22 11.23 1.58
C ILE A 62 10.43 10.45 2.88
N MET A 63 11.63 9.91 3.09
CA MET A 63 11.97 9.04 4.22
C MET A 63 13.26 9.51 4.90
N ASP A 64 13.32 10.78 5.24
CA ASP A 64 14.47 11.43 5.86
C ASP A 64 14.39 11.47 7.40
N GLY A 65 13.42 10.75 7.97
CA GLY A 65 13.12 10.78 9.40
C GLY A 65 11.99 11.75 9.77
N SER A 66 11.46 12.49 8.82
CA SER A 66 10.27 13.32 9.04
C SER A 66 9.02 12.49 9.26
N PRO A 67 8.08 12.94 10.09
CA PRO A 67 6.80 12.24 10.25
C PRO A 67 6.08 12.07 8.91
N MET A 68 5.61 10.86 8.63
CA MET A 68 4.85 10.54 7.44
C MET A 68 3.40 10.23 7.81
N THR A 69 2.48 10.73 7.01
CA THR A 69 1.07 10.42 7.12
C THR A 69 0.59 9.81 5.80
N ALA A 70 -0.10 8.68 5.89
CA ALA A 70 -0.81 8.15 4.74
C ALA A 70 -1.97 9.09 4.38
N TYR A 71 -1.96 9.60 3.18
CA TYR A 71 -3.03 10.41 2.63
C TYR A 71 -3.48 9.80 1.31
N THR A 72 -4.77 9.66 1.15
CA THR A 72 -5.38 9.29 -0.12
C THR A 72 -6.50 10.26 -0.42
N GLY A 73 -6.67 10.58 -1.67
CA GLY A 73 -7.76 11.41 -2.16
C GLY A 73 -8.40 10.75 -3.36
N ILE A 74 -9.71 10.87 -3.45
CA ILE A 74 -10.48 10.47 -4.62
C ILE A 74 -10.78 11.74 -5.40
N SER A 75 -10.40 11.75 -6.68
CA SER A 75 -10.76 12.80 -7.60
C SER A 75 -11.84 12.30 -8.56
N ILE A 76 -12.97 12.96 -8.56
CA ILE A 76 -14.07 12.66 -9.48
C ILE A 76 -13.83 13.47 -10.74
N GLY A 77 -13.35 12.81 -11.79
CA GLY A 77 -13.30 13.40 -13.12
C GLY A 77 -14.66 13.29 -13.81
N GLY A 78 -15.22 14.42 -14.29
CA GLY A 78 -16.35 14.40 -15.23
C GLY A 78 -17.75 14.50 -14.64
N GLY A 79 -17.98 15.29 -13.60
CA GLY A 79 -19.34 15.84 -13.30
C GLY A 79 -20.40 14.82 -12.86
N GLY A 80 -20.03 13.64 -12.46
CA GLY A 80 -20.94 12.66 -11.85
C GLY A 80 -21.05 12.87 -10.34
N SER A 81 -22.26 12.83 -9.79
CA SER A 81 -22.51 12.76 -8.35
C SER A 81 -22.53 11.29 -7.93
N ALA A 82 -21.39 10.64 -7.93
CA ALA A 82 -21.27 9.31 -7.35
C ALA A 82 -20.71 9.43 -5.92
N ASP A 83 -21.33 8.76 -4.97
CA ASP A 83 -20.77 8.61 -3.64
C ASP A 83 -19.60 7.63 -3.73
N HIS A 84 -18.43 8.05 -3.23
CA HIS A 84 -17.26 7.20 -3.15
C HIS A 84 -16.97 6.90 -1.68
N GLU A 85 -16.85 5.63 -1.37
CA GLU A 85 -16.45 5.16 -0.06
C GLU A 85 -15.06 4.56 -0.13
N MET A 86 -14.23 4.88 0.84
CA MET A 86 -12.91 4.31 1.00
C MET A 86 -12.71 3.87 2.45
N SER A 87 -12.38 2.60 2.65
CA SER A 87 -12.09 2.06 3.96
C SER A 87 -10.63 1.69 4.07
N PHE A 88 -10.02 2.00 5.22
CA PHE A 88 -8.61 1.71 5.48
C PHE A 88 -8.46 0.48 6.35
N ASN A 89 -7.45 -0.35 6.02
CA ASN A 89 -7.04 -1.49 6.81
C ASN A 89 -5.57 -1.38 7.18
N PHE A 90 -5.29 -1.09 8.45
CA PHE A 90 -3.95 -1.10 9.05
C PHE A 90 -3.71 -2.36 9.89
N GLY A 91 -4.51 -3.41 9.68
CA GLY A 91 -4.41 -4.69 10.39
C GLY A 91 -5.63 -5.05 11.22
N ASN A 92 -6.56 -4.11 11.45
CA ASN A 92 -7.84 -4.36 12.11
C ASN A 92 -8.97 -3.67 11.31
N PRO A 93 -9.41 -4.28 10.20
CA PRO A 93 -10.36 -3.65 9.30
C PRO A 93 -11.75 -3.51 9.94
N PRO A 94 -12.49 -2.44 9.60
CA PRO A 94 -13.90 -2.28 10.02
C PRO A 94 -14.86 -3.10 9.17
N PHE A 95 -14.36 -3.87 8.21
CA PHE A 95 -15.11 -4.69 7.26
C PHE A 95 -14.64 -6.15 7.29
N SER A 96 -15.43 -7.06 6.70
CA SER A 96 -15.10 -8.48 6.65
C SER A 96 -13.94 -8.77 5.71
N ILE A 97 -13.01 -9.60 6.20
CA ILE A 97 -11.89 -10.18 5.43
C ILE A 97 -12.17 -11.67 5.27
N SER A 98 -12.02 -12.21 4.09
CA SER A 98 -12.25 -13.63 3.81
C SER A 98 -10.99 -14.48 3.94
N SER A 99 -9.83 -13.93 3.61
CA SER A 99 -8.56 -14.67 3.57
C SER A 99 -7.84 -14.71 4.91
N GLY A 100 -7.89 -13.63 5.70
CA GLY A 100 -7.31 -13.58 7.03
C GLY A 100 -5.79 -13.63 7.08
N ASN A 101 -5.11 -13.06 6.08
CA ASN A 101 -3.65 -13.05 6.03
C ASN A 101 -3.06 -12.12 7.11
N THR A 102 -1.94 -12.56 7.69
CA THR A 102 -1.17 -11.81 8.68
C THR A 102 0.22 -11.47 8.15
N ASP A 103 0.92 -10.57 8.82
CA ASP A 103 2.34 -10.33 8.59
C ASP A 103 3.23 -11.43 9.24
N ALA A 104 4.55 -11.26 9.16
CA ALA A 104 5.52 -12.22 9.70
C ALA A 104 5.45 -12.36 11.24
N ASN A 105 4.95 -11.35 11.95
CA ASN A 105 4.75 -11.37 13.41
C ASN A 105 3.38 -11.95 13.79
N GLY A 106 2.57 -12.36 12.82
CA GLY A 106 1.22 -12.87 13.07
C GLY A 106 0.18 -11.77 13.33
N PHE A 107 0.50 -10.53 13.02
CA PHE A 107 -0.42 -9.40 13.20
C PHE A 107 -1.08 -8.98 11.89
N GLY A 108 -2.24 -8.37 12.05
CA GLY A 108 -3.05 -7.93 10.93
C GLY A 108 -4.13 -8.93 10.54
N ASN A 109 -5.04 -8.45 9.69
CA ASN A 109 -6.10 -9.24 9.06
C ASN A 109 -6.33 -8.66 7.68
N PHE A 110 -5.68 -9.23 6.67
CA PHE A 110 -5.64 -8.71 5.32
C PHE A 110 -6.23 -9.70 4.32
N GLU A 111 -6.88 -9.19 3.28
CA GLU A 111 -7.35 -10.03 2.17
C GLU A 111 -6.19 -10.59 1.34
N HIS A 112 -5.14 -9.80 1.14
CA HIS A 112 -3.92 -10.21 0.46
C HIS A 112 -2.74 -10.18 1.42
N ALA A 113 -1.89 -11.20 1.37
CA ALA A 113 -0.74 -11.31 2.25
C ALA A 113 0.22 -10.12 2.07
N PRO A 114 0.71 -9.52 3.17
CA PRO A 114 1.82 -8.59 3.11
C PRO A 114 3.04 -9.22 2.41
N PRO A 115 3.84 -8.45 1.68
CA PRO A 115 5.06 -8.98 1.09
C PRO A 115 6.01 -9.52 2.17
N THR A 116 6.80 -10.52 1.82
CA THR A 116 7.76 -11.12 2.75
C THR A 116 8.69 -10.04 3.34
N GLY A 117 8.81 -10.02 4.66
CA GLY A 117 9.61 -9.05 5.39
C GLY A 117 8.90 -7.73 5.71
N TYR A 118 7.70 -7.52 5.21
CA TYR A 118 6.90 -6.35 5.56
C TYR A 118 6.00 -6.63 6.76
N LEU A 119 5.87 -5.64 7.61
CA LEU A 119 5.02 -5.69 8.79
C LEU A 119 3.77 -4.83 8.60
N ALA A 120 2.68 -5.24 9.22
CA ALA A 120 1.47 -4.44 9.29
C ALA A 120 1.75 -3.11 9.99
N TRP A 121 1.27 -2.02 9.44
CA TRP A 121 1.43 -0.70 10.05
C TRP A 121 0.44 -0.52 11.20
N CYS A 122 0.66 -1.25 12.26
CA CYS A 122 -0.19 -1.25 13.44
C CYS A 122 0.62 -1.06 14.73
N SER A 123 -0.05 -0.63 15.79
CA SER A 123 0.58 -0.35 17.09
C SER A 123 1.21 -1.59 17.74
N LYS A 124 0.75 -2.79 17.42
CA LYS A 124 1.33 -4.04 17.91
C LYS A 124 2.77 -4.25 17.43
N ASN A 125 3.02 -3.97 16.14
CA ASN A 125 4.38 -4.05 15.61
C ASN A 125 5.31 -2.97 16.18
N LEU A 126 4.79 -1.80 16.51
CA LEU A 126 5.58 -0.77 17.20
C LEU A 126 6.04 -1.23 18.60
N ALA A 127 5.20 -1.96 19.31
CA ALA A 127 5.55 -2.48 20.64
C ALA A 127 6.63 -3.58 20.59
N GLU A 128 6.69 -4.35 19.49
CA GLU A 128 7.70 -5.40 19.28
C GLU A 128 9.05 -4.84 18.81
N SER A 129 9.08 -3.61 18.28
CA SER A 129 10.26 -2.98 17.70
C SER A 129 10.89 -1.91 18.60
N GLY A 130 10.33 -1.70 19.76
CA GLY A 130 10.76 -0.66 20.72
C GLY A 130 11.65 -1.18 21.85
#